data_aef10319efe73aaaca5095cc2c491dbd
#
_entry.id   aef10319efe73aaaca5095cc2c491dbd
#
_cell.length_a   1.000
_cell.length_b   1.000
_cell.length_c   1.000
_cell.angle_alpha   90.00
_cell.angle_beta   90.00
_cell.angle_gamma   90.00
#
_symmetry.space_group_name_H-M   'P 1'
#
loop_
_entity.id
_entity.type
_entity.pdbx_description
1 polymer ?
#
loop_
_entity_poly.entity_id
_entity_poly.type
_entity_poly.pdbx_seq_one_letter_code
_entity_poly.pdbx_strand_id
1 'polypeptide(L)'
;MAYKENYPSKLLEEAVNAISSLPGVGRRSALRLALHLLKQPQENVHHFTSAIDRMRDDVKYCRTCRMISDEDTCSICSDRSRDHRTICVVESVRDVMSIENTGQYHGVYHVLGGIISPINGIGPSDLTIRELVSRIAALGSPEGL
;
A
#
# COMPACT_ATOMS: atom_id res chain seq x y z
N MET A 1 -26.00 -27.47 2.41
CA MET A 1 -26.45 -26.93 1.12
C MET A 1 -25.93 -25.51 0.97
N ALA A 2 -25.21 -25.21 -0.12
CA ALA A 2 -24.83 -23.86 -0.41
C ALA A 2 -26.10 -23.04 -0.73
N TYR A 3 -26.35 -22.00 0.01
CA TYR A 3 -27.45 -21.09 -0.26
C TYR A 3 -27.12 -20.33 -1.55
N LYS A 4 -27.91 -20.57 -2.59
CA LYS A 4 -27.74 -19.88 -3.86
C LYS A 4 -28.53 -18.58 -3.80
N GLU A 5 -27.83 -17.47 -3.64
CA GLU A 5 -28.46 -16.15 -3.72
C GLU A 5 -28.93 -15.91 -5.16
N ASN A 6 -30.20 -15.53 -5.30
CA ASN A 6 -30.75 -15.09 -6.58
C ASN A 6 -30.68 -13.57 -6.67
N TYR A 7 -29.90 -13.09 -7.60
CA TYR A 7 -29.82 -11.65 -7.88
C TYR A 7 -30.79 -11.29 -9.03
N PRO A 8 -31.50 -10.17 -8.90
CA PRO A 8 -32.42 -9.73 -9.96
C PRO A 8 -31.70 -9.23 -11.21
N SER A 9 -30.40 -9.02 -11.13
CA SER A 9 -29.57 -8.50 -12.21
C SER A 9 -28.19 -9.15 -12.18
N LYS A 10 -27.67 -9.51 -13.35
CA LYS A 10 -26.28 -9.97 -13.48
C LYS A 10 -25.27 -8.89 -13.17
N LEU A 11 -25.60 -7.63 -13.49
CA LEU A 11 -24.72 -6.50 -13.20
C LEU A 11 -24.58 -6.30 -11.68
N LEU A 12 -25.69 -6.46 -10.94
CA LEU A 12 -25.65 -6.42 -9.49
C LEU A 12 -24.82 -7.58 -8.93
N GLU A 13 -25.01 -8.79 -9.45
CA GLU A 13 -24.22 -9.96 -9.03
C GLU A 13 -22.72 -9.75 -9.26
N GLU A 14 -22.33 -9.24 -10.41
CA GLU A 14 -20.94 -8.93 -10.72
C GLU A 14 -20.34 -7.91 -9.74
N ALA A 15 -21.09 -6.86 -9.42
CA ALA A 15 -20.65 -5.85 -8.45
C ALA A 15 -20.47 -6.46 -7.06
N VAL A 16 -21.42 -7.29 -6.62
CA VAL A 16 -21.35 -7.98 -5.33
C VAL A 16 -20.15 -8.93 -5.29
N ASN A 17 -19.92 -9.69 -6.35
CA ASN A 17 -18.77 -10.58 -6.46
C ASN A 17 -17.46 -9.80 -6.36
N ALA A 18 -17.36 -8.67 -7.06
CA ALA A 18 -16.16 -7.82 -7.04
C ALA A 18 -15.90 -7.24 -5.66
N ILE A 19 -16.91 -6.68 -5.01
CA ILE A 19 -16.78 -6.08 -3.68
C ILE A 19 -16.46 -7.14 -2.63
N SER A 20 -17.09 -8.31 -2.72
CA SER A 20 -16.85 -9.41 -1.77
C SER A 20 -15.48 -10.07 -1.95
N SER A 21 -14.78 -9.81 -3.04
CA SER A 21 -13.41 -10.28 -3.23
C SER A 21 -12.41 -9.55 -2.33
N LEU A 22 -12.80 -8.42 -1.77
CA LEU A 22 -11.93 -7.66 -0.87
C LEU A 22 -11.84 -8.36 0.51
N PRO A 23 -10.63 -8.38 1.12
CA PRO A 23 -10.48 -8.99 2.45
C PRO A 23 -11.40 -8.33 3.48
N GLY A 24 -12.05 -9.15 4.29
CA GLY A 24 -12.94 -8.66 5.33
C GLY A 24 -14.32 -8.25 4.88
N VAL A 25 -14.63 -8.37 3.58
CA VAL A 25 -15.95 -8.03 3.04
C VAL A 25 -16.69 -9.30 2.67
N GLY A 26 -17.71 -9.65 3.46
CA GLY A 26 -18.58 -10.77 3.15
C GLY A 26 -19.66 -10.39 2.13
N ARG A 27 -20.39 -11.39 1.64
CA ARG A 27 -21.40 -11.18 0.59
C ARG A 27 -22.54 -10.27 1.04
N ARG A 28 -22.99 -10.39 2.31
CA ARG A 28 -24.06 -9.53 2.84
C ARG A 28 -23.62 -8.05 2.85
N SER A 29 -22.42 -7.77 3.30
CA SER A 29 -21.85 -6.41 3.28
C SER A 29 -21.66 -5.92 1.87
N ALA A 30 -21.17 -6.78 0.97
CA ALA A 30 -20.97 -6.43 -0.44
C ALA A 30 -22.29 -6.05 -1.11
N LEU A 31 -23.36 -6.81 -0.87
CA LEU A 31 -24.70 -6.47 -1.40
C LEU A 31 -25.17 -5.10 -0.87
N ARG A 32 -25.02 -4.85 0.42
CA ARG A 32 -25.41 -3.57 1.02
C ARG A 32 -24.64 -2.42 0.39
N LEU A 33 -23.33 -2.59 0.18
CA LEU A 33 -22.48 -1.56 -0.45
C LEU A 33 -22.85 -1.35 -1.90
N ALA A 34 -23.09 -2.42 -2.67
CA ALA A 34 -23.51 -2.32 -4.07
C ALA A 34 -24.83 -1.58 -4.21
N LEU A 35 -25.81 -1.90 -3.36
CA LEU A 35 -27.12 -1.20 -3.36
C LEU A 35 -26.98 0.26 -2.96
N HIS A 36 -26.09 0.58 -2.04
CA HIS A 36 -25.78 1.96 -1.69
C HIS A 36 -25.22 2.73 -2.89
N LEU A 37 -24.26 2.15 -3.60
CA LEU A 37 -23.67 2.77 -4.80
C LEU A 37 -24.72 2.95 -5.91
N LEU A 38 -25.64 2.01 -6.04
CA LEU A 38 -26.70 2.09 -7.05
C LEU A 38 -27.62 3.30 -6.85
N LYS A 39 -27.76 3.76 -5.60
CA LYS A 39 -28.58 4.93 -5.26
C LYS A 39 -27.81 6.26 -5.41
N GLN A 40 -26.51 6.21 -5.60
CA GLN A 40 -25.70 7.40 -5.76
C GLN A 40 -25.80 7.97 -7.19
N PRO A 41 -25.57 9.27 -7.38
CA PRO A 41 -25.41 9.83 -8.72
C PRO A 41 -24.29 9.11 -9.47
N GLN A 42 -24.46 8.94 -10.78
CA GLN A 42 -23.46 8.28 -11.62
C GLN A 42 -22.06 8.90 -11.48
N GLU A 43 -21.99 10.23 -11.38
CA GLU A 43 -20.73 10.95 -11.21
C GLU A 43 -19.97 10.51 -9.96
N ASN A 44 -20.69 10.30 -8.84
CA ASN A 44 -20.08 9.87 -7.59
C ASN A 44 -19.48 8.47 -7.72
N VAL A 45 -20.19 7.58 -8.40
CA VAL A 45 -19.72 6.20 -8.62
C VAL A 45 -18.50 6.20 -9.56
N HIS A 46 -18.54 6.98 -10.64
CA HIS A 46 -17.41 7.10 -11.56
C HIS A 46 -16.19 7.71 -10.89
N HIS A 47 -16.39 8.71 -10.03
CA HIS A 47 -15.29 9.29 -9.25
C HIS A 47 -14.67 8.25 -8.30
N PHE A 48 -15.50 7.48 -7.62
CA PHE A 48 -15.06 6.43 -6.70
C PHE A 48 -14.25 5.35 -7.42
N THR A 49 -14.77 4.81 -8.53
CA THR A 49 -14.07 3.76 -9.29
C THR A 49 -12.81 4.28 -9.94
N SER A 50 -12.83 5.50 -10.47
CA SER A 50 -11.65 6.13 -11.06
C SER A 50 -10.54 6.36 -10.03
N ALA A 51 -10.89 6.75 -8.81
CA ALA A 51 -9.91 6.93 -7.73
C ALA A 51 -9.17 5.63 -7.42
N ILE A 52 -9.87 4.51 -7.40
CA ILE A 52 -9.30 3.19 -7.16
C ILE A 52 -8.41 2.77 -8.34
N ASP A 53 -8.89 2.94 -9.57
CA ASP A 53 -8.13 2.63 -10.78
C ASP A 53 -6.83 3.44 -10.84
N ARG A 54 -6.90 4.74 -10.60
CA ARG A 54 -5.72 5.61 -10.61
C ARG A 54 -4.72 5.25 -9.52
N MET A 55 -5.19 4.95 -8.33
CA MET A 55 -4.31 4.47 -7.26
C MET A 55 -3.55 3.22 -7.70
N ARG A 56 -4.24 2.22 -8.25
CA ARG A 56 -3.61 0.95 -8.66
C ARG A 56 -2.65 1.14 -9.84
N ASP A 57 -3.02 1.98 -10.80
CA ASP A 57 -2.25 2.16 -12.03
C ASP A 57 -1.07 3.12 -11.87
N ASP A 58 -1.23 4.17 -11.06
CA ASP A 58 -0.33 5.32 -11.09
C ASP A 58 0.55 5.45 -9.83
N VAL A 59 0.18 4.83 -8.71
CA VAL A 59 1.04 4.86 -7.51
C VAL A 59 2.36 4.14 -7.81
N LYS A 60 3.45 4.80 -7.41
CA LYS A 60 4.80 4.29 -7.56
C LYS A 60 5.37 3.90 -6.20
N TYR A 61 6.43 3.13 -6.23
CA TYR A 61 7.26 2.93 -5.06
C TYR A 61 8.48 3.84 -5.16
N CYS A 62 8.74 4.58 -4.08
CA CYS A 62 9.92 5.45 -4.02
C CYS A 62 11.18 4.65 -4.34
N ARG A 63 11.96 5.14 -5.29
CA ARG A 63 13.20 4.45 -5.73
C ARG A 63 14.24 4.34 -4.61
N THR A 64 14.15 5.18 -3.59
CA THR A 64 15.12 5.21 -2.50
C THR A 64 14.66 4.39 -1.29
N CYS A 65 13.47 4.65 -0.76
CA CYS A 65 13.00 4.02 0.47
C CYS A 65 11.95 2.93 0.27
N ARG A 66 11.40 2.79 -0.93
CA ARG A 66 10.36 1.83 -1.29
C ARG A 66 8.99 2.09 -0.66
N MET A 67 8.79 3.29 -0.11
CA MET A 67 7.48 3.76 0.32
C MET A 67 6.59 4.04 -0.91
N ILE A 68 5.29 3.93 -0.75
CA ILE A 68 4.36 4.35 -1.81
C ILE A 68 4.44 5.86 -2.02
N SER A 69 4.35 6.28 -3.28
CA SER A 69 4.53 7.67 -3.67
C SER A 69 3.83 7.96 -4.98
N ASP A 70 3.46 9.20 -5.21
CA ASP A 70 2.98 9.65 -6.51
C ASP A 70 4.14 9.97 -7.46
N GLU A 71 5.32 10.20 -6.91
CA GLU A 71 6.54 10.54 -7.65
C GLU A 71 7.59 9.43 -7.54
N ASP A 72 8.65 9.51 -8.35
CA ASP A 72 9.76 8.53 -8.30
C ASP A 72 10.50 8.57 -6.97
N THR A 73 10.57 9.73 -6.32
CA THR A 73 11.12 9.92 -4.98
C THR A 73 10.04 10.51 -4.10
N CYS A 74 9.77 9.87 -2.96
CA CYS A 74 8.68 10.30 -2.06
C CYS A 74 9.01 11.63 -1.37
N SER A 75 7.98 12.24 -0.78
CA SER A 75 8.11 13.52 -0.08
C SER A 75 9.08 13.47 1.08
N ILE A 76 9.19 12.34 1.76
CA ILE A 76 10.13 12.16 2.88
C ILE A 76 11.57 12.13 2.39
N CYS A 77 11.86 11.33 1.36
CA CYS A 77 13.21 11.26 0.77
C CYS A 77 13.63 12.57 0.08
N SER A 78 12.66 13.36 -0.38
CA SER A 78 12.89 14.65 -1.01
C SER A 78 13.02 15.79 -0.01
N ASP A 79 12.66 15.57 1.25
CA ASP A 79 12.68 16.62 2.28
C ASP A 79 14.10 16.83 2.81
N ARG A 80 14.67 17.98 2.47
CA ARG A 80 16.04 18.34 2.86
C ARG A 80 16.19 18.66 4.35
N SER A 81 15.09 18.89 5.05
CA SER A 81 15.13 19.16 6.49
C SER A 81 15.33 17.90 7.32
N ARG A 82 15.19 16.73 6.72
CA ARG A 82 15.35 15.45 7.40
C ARG A 82 16.81 15.01 7.48
N ASP A 83 17.09 14.21 8.50
CA ASP A 83 18.40 13.56 8.64
C ASP A 83 18.44 12.30 7.74
N HIS A 84 19.04 12.41 6.59
CA HIS A 84 19.15 11.34 5.61
C HIS A 84 20.15 10.24 5.98
N ARG A 85 20.91 10.42 7.06
CA ARG A 85 21.85 9.41 7.56
C ARG A 85 21.24 8.51 8.63
N THR A 86 20.07 8.88 9.14
CA THR A 86 19.31 8.08 10.10
C THR A 86 18.19 7.37 9.35
N ILE A 87 18.33 6.06 9.18
CA ILE A 87 17.39 5.25 8.40
C ILE A 87 16.63 4.32 9.34
N CYS A 88 15.32 4.46 9.38
CA CYS A 88 14.43 3.52 10.08
C CYS A 88 14.00 2.43 9.11
N VAL A 89 14.50 1.23 9.32
CA VAL A 89 14.15 0.07 8.48
C VAL A 89 12.89 -0.56 9.04
N VAL A 90 11.86 -0.66 8.21
CA VAL A 90 10.54 -1.16 8.62
C VAL A 90 10.06 -2.26 7.68
N GLU A 91 9.12 -3.04 8.15
CA GLU A 91 8.54 -4.15 7.41
C GLU A 91 7.63 -3.69 6.28
N SER A 92 6.78 -2.68 6.56
CA SER A 92 5.70 -2.29 5.66
C SER A 92 5.49 -0.79 5.60
N VAL A 93 4.75 -0.35 4.56
CA VAL A 93 4.34 1.05 4.40
C VAL A 93 3.47 1.52 5.59
N ARG A 94 2.71 0.62 6.21
CA ARG A 94 1.87 0.96 7.36
C ARG A 94 2.72 1.41 8.56
N ASP A 95 3.89 0.81 8.75
CA ASP A 95 4.81 1.17 9.82
C ASP A 95 5.30 2.61 9.64
N VAL A 96 5.65 2.99 8.40
CA VAL A 96 6.04 4.37 8.08
C VAL A 96 4.92 5.33 8.46
N MET A 97 3.69 5.03 8.02
CA MET A 97 2.53 5.88 8.31
C MET A 97 2.30 6.05 9.81
N SER A 98 2.43 4.96 10.57
CA SER A 98 2.25 5.00 12.02
C SER A 98 3.30 5.86 12.71
N ILE A 99 4.57 5.74 12.31
CA ILE A 99 5.67 6.52 12.88
C ILE A 99 5.54 7.99 12.49
N GLU A 100 5.23 8.29 11.23
CA GLU A 100 5.03 9.67 10.76
C GLU A 100 3.89 10.36 11.50
N ASN A 101 2.83 9.63 11.83
CA ASN A 101 1.71 10.19 12.58
C ASN A 101 2.09 10.67 13.99
N THR A 102 3.21 10.20 14.55
CA THR A 102 3.71 10.69 15.83
C THR A 102 4.31 12.09 15.74
N GLY A 103 4.78 12.48 14.56
CA GLY A 103 5.46 13.77 14.33
C GLY A 103 6.81 13.91 15.04
N GLN A 104 7.36 12.81 15.59
CA GLN A 104 8.58 12.85 16.41
C GLN A 104 9.83 12.32 15.72
N TYR A 105 9.68 11.67 14.56
CA TYR A 105 10.81 11.11 13.84
C TYR A 105 11.24 12.05 12.71
N HIS A 106 12.54 12.34 12.63
CA HIS A 106 13.10 13.30 11.68
C HIS A 106 14.10 12.69 10.70
N GLY A 107 14.28 11.40 10.73
CA GLY A 107 15.09 10.65 9.76
C GLY A 107 14.31 10.25 8.53
N VAL A 108 14.85 9.29 7.81
CA VAL A 108 14.23 8.68 6.63
C VAL A 108 13.96 7.19 6.88
N TYR A 109 13.36 6.52 5.91
CA TYR A 109 12.92 5.15 6.07
C TYR A 109 13.50 4.23 5.00
N HIS A 110 13.38 2.94 5.25
CA HIS A 110 13.51 1.93 4.23
C HIS A 110 12.48 0.82 4.48
N VAL A 111 11.61 0.59 3.49
CA VAL A 111 10.54 -0.39 3.57
C VAL A 111 11.00 -1.69 2.94
N LEU A 112 11.07 -2.75 3.75
CA LEU A 112 11.53 -4.07 3.28
C LEU A 112 10.49 -4.80 2.44
N GLY A 113 9.20 -4.56 2.70
CA GLY A 113 8.11 -5.24 2.00
C GLY A 113 7.67 -6.55 2.67
N GLY A 114 8.17 -6.84 3.85
CA GLY A 114 7.84 -8.04 4.61
C GLY A 114 8.94 -8.41 5.59
N ILE A 115 8.87 -9.64 6.09
CA ILE A 115 9.88 -10.23 6.98
C ILE A 115 10.35 -11.55 6.39
N ILE A 116 11.57 -11.96 6.74
CA ILE A 116 12.08 -13.29 6.36
C ILE A 116 11.22 -14.32 7.09
N SER A 117 10.60 -15.21 6.32
CA SER A 117 9.75 -16.27 6.86
C SER A 117 9.95 -17.56 6.07
N PRO A 118 10.82 -18.45 6.54
CA PRO A 118 11.05 -19.72 5.84
C PRO A 118 9.77 -20.56 5.68
N ILE A 119 8.87 -20.50 6.66
CA ILE A 119 7.59 -21.23 6.63
C ILE A 119 6.71 -20.75 5.47
N ASN A 120 6.72 -19.45 5.18
CA ASN A 120 5.94 -18.85 4.09
C ASN A 120 6.74 -18.72 2.79
N GLY A 121 7.95 -19.26 2.74
CA GLY A 121 8.81 -19.21 1.57
C GLY A 121 9.38 -17.82 1.26
N ILE A 122 9.42 -16.93 2.25
CA ILE A 122 9.94 -15.57 2.08
C ILE A 122 11.41 -15.53 2.51
N GLY A 123 12.29 -15.33 1.55
CA GLY A 123 13.73 -15.15 1.76
C GLY A 123 14.19 -13.73 1.48
N PRO A 124 15.50 -13.46 1.66
CA PRO A 124 16.05 -12.11 1.44
C PRO A 124 15.82 -11.54 0.05
N SER A 125 15.75 -12.40 -0.97
CA SER A 125 15.52 -11.97 -2.36
C SER A 125 14.09 -11.49 -2.63
N ASP A 126 13.14 -11.83 -1.76
CA ASP A 126 11.75 -11.39 -1.87
C ASP A 126 11.54 -10.02 -1.24
N LEU A 127 12.56 -9.49 -0.57
CA LEU A 127 12.52 -8.21 0.13
C LEU A 127 13.53 -7.24 -0.50
N THR A 128 13.45 -5.96 -0.10
CA THR A 128 14.34 -4.90 -0.61
C THR A 128 15.65 -4.78 0.17
N ILE A 129 16.21 -5.89 0.63
CA ILE A 129 17.43 -5.90 1.44
C ILE A 129 18.65 -5.50 0.60
N ARG A 130 18.75 -5.99 -0.63
CA ARG A 130 19.83 -5.62 -1.55
C ARG A 130 19.86 -4.12 -1.82
N GLU A 131 18.69 -3.53 -2.02
CA GLU A 131 18.53 -2.10 -2.24
C GLU A 131 18.95 -1.30 -1.01
N LEU A 132 18.65 -1.79 0.19
CA LEU A 132 19.09 -1.18 1.45
C LEU A 132 20.61 -1.19 1.57
N VAL A 133 21.26 -2.34 1.29
CA VAL A 133 22.72 -2.47 1.33
C VAL A 133 23.37 -1.51 0.35
N SER A 134 22.87 -1.44 -0.88
CA SER A 134 23.36 -0.52 -1.91
C SER A 134 23.20 0.93 -1.48
N ARG A 135 22.07 1.26 -0.87
CA ARG A 135 21.78 2.60 -0.36
C ARG A 135 22.75 3.03 0.74
N ILE A 136 23.03 2.13 1.69
CA ILE A 136 24.00 2.39 2.78
C ILE A 136 25.39 2.57 2.22
N ALA A 137 25.80 1.74 1.26
CA ALA A 137 27.11 1.85 0.61
C ALA A 137 27.26 3.20 -0.11
N ALA A 138 26.18 3.70 -0.75
CA ALA A 138 26.19 4.98 -1.45
C ALA A 138 26.28 6.20 -0.52
N LEU A 139 25.95 6.04 0.76
CA LEU A 139 26.08 7.12 1.74
C LEU A 139 27.56 7.43 2.13
N GLY A 140 28.47 6.61 1.62
CA GLY A 140 29.90 6.82 1.79
C GLY A 140 30.44 6.28 3.09
N SER A 141 31.60 6.80 3.52
CA SER A 141 32.44 6.24 4.53
C SER A 141 31.75 5.84 5.85
N PRO A 142 32.22 4.75 6.47
CA PRO A 142 31.68 4.26 7.74
C PRO A 142 31.91 5.18 8.94
N GLU A 143 32.46 6.37 8.76
CA GLU A 143 32.67 7.37 9.82
C GLU A 143 31.36 7.95 10.37
N GLY A 144 30.34 7.18 10.49
CA GLY A 144 29.06 7.63 10.99
C GLY A 144 28.12 6.49 11.27
N LEU A 145 28.63 5.29 11.24
CA LEU A 145 27.87 4.10 11.65
C LEU A 145 28.12 3.80 13.12
#